data_c010e22c14bbee5c4eaa1aff39c89a4e
#
_entry.id   c010e22c14bbee5c4eaa1aff39c89a4e
#
_cell.length_a   1.000
_cell.length_b   1.000
_cell.length_c   1.000
_cell.angle_alpha   90.00
_cell.angle_beta   90.00
_cell.angle_gamma   90.00
#
_symmetry.space_group_name_H-M   'P 1'
#
loop_
_entity.id
_entity.type
_entity.pdbx_description
1 polymer ?
#
loop_
_entity_poly.entity_id
_entity_poly.type
_entity_poly.pdbx_seq_one_letter_code
_entity_poly.pdbx_strand_id
1 'polypeptide(L)' 'MKKLFARFAADQSGVTAIEYGLIAGLIAVVIISAVTTLGTRLSAKFNAISANLS' A
#
# COMPACT_ATOMS: atom_id res chain seq x y z
N MET A 1 -16.91 3.60 -23.78
CA MET A 1 -16.00 3.63 -22.67
C MET A 1 -15.47 5.02 -22.36
N LYS A 2 -15.04 5.76 -23.39
CA LYS A 2 -14.57 7.13 -23.19
C LYS A 2 -15.63 8.03 -22.57
N LYS A 3 -16.88 7.87 -22.97
CA LYS A 3 -17.99 8.66 -22.44
C LYS A 3 -18.26 8.36 -20.98
N LEU A 4 -18.12 7.11 -20.59
CA LEU A 4 -18.29 6.70 -19.21
C LEU A 4 -17.19 7.27 -18.32
N PHE A 5 -15.98 7.26 -18.82
CA PHE A 5 -14.82 7.79 -18.11
C PHE A 5 -14.93 9.32 -17.93
N ALA A 6 -15.33 10.02 -19.01
CA ALA A 6 -15.49 11.47 -18.94
C ALA A 6 -16.64 11.85 -18.01
N ARG A 7 -17.71 11.08 -18.01
CA ARG A 7 -18.86 11.28 -17.15
C ARG A 7 -18.48 11.08 -15.67
N PHE A 8 -17.70 10.03 -15.42
CA PHE A 8 -17.21 9.73 -14.09
C PHE A 8 -16.27 10.82 -13.57
N ALA A 9 -15.38 11.29 -14.43
CA ALA A 9 -14.44 12.34 -14.07
C ALA A 9 -15.12 13.68 -13.85
N ALA A 10 -16.23 13.96 -14.57
CA ALA A 10 -16.98 15.19 -14.44
C ALA A 10 -17.92 15.20 -13.23
N ASP A 11 -18.28 14.03 -12.71
CA ASP A 11 -19.15 13.89 -11.56
C ASP A 11 -18.35 14.16 -10.27
N GLN A 12 -18.95 14.91 -9.35
CA GLN A 12 -18.33 15.21 -8.07
C GLN A 12 -18.07 13.95 -7.25
N SER A 13 -18.98 12.97 -7.32
CA SER A 13 -18.75 11.68 -6.65
C SER A 13 -17.59 10.93 -7.30
N GLY A 14 -17.39 11.08 -8.60
CA GLY A 14 -16.26 10.49 -9.29
C GLY A 14 -14.94 11.10 -8.84
N VAL A 15 -14.90 12.41 -8.69
CA VAL A 15 -13.71 13.12 -8.20
C VAL A 15 -13.38 12.68 -6.78
N THR A 16 -14.39 12.57 -5.92
CA THR A 16 -14.21 12.11 -4.54
C THR A 16 -13.68 10.69 -4.51
N ALA A 17 -14.21 9.82 -5.37
CA ALA A 17 -13.74 8.43 -5.44
C ALA A 17 -12.29 8.35 -5.89
N ILE A 18 -11.89 9.19 -6.84
CA ILE A 18 -10.51 9.26 -7.32
C ILE A 18 -9.59 9.73 -6.20
N GLU A 19 -9.97 10.78 -5.48
CA GLU A 19 -9.19 11.28 -4.35
C GLU A 19 -9.04 10.23 -3.26
N TYR A 20 -10.13 9.54 -2.94
CA TYR A 20 -10.12 8.46 -1.96
C TYR A 20 -9.17 7.35 -2.41
N GLY A 21 -9.24 6.97 -3.68
CA GLY A 21 -8.36 5.94 -4.24
C GLY A 21 -6.90 6.32 -4.17
N LEU A 22 -6.57 7.57 -4.46
CA LEU A 22 -5.21 8.07 -4.37
C LEU A 22 -4.69 8.05 -2.94
N ILE A 23 -5.49 8.52 -2.00
CA ILE A 23 -5.12 8.53 -0.59
C ILE A 23 -4.95 7.10 -0.08
N ALA A 24 -5.90 6.22 -0.38
CA ALA A 24 -5.82 4.81 0.01
C ALA A 24 -4.60 4.14 -0.60
N GLY A 25 -4.29 4.44 -1.85
CA GLY A 25 -3.11 3.92 -2.53
C GLY A 25 -1.82 4.36 -1.89
N LEU A 26 -1.72 5.63 -1.51
CA LEU A 26 -0.54 6.14 -0.82
C LEU A 26 -0.35 5.49 0.55
N ILE A 27 -1.44 5.34 1.29
CA ILE A 27 -1.40 4.65 2.58
C ILE A 27 -0.96 3.21 2.40
N ALA A 28 -1.49 2.51 1.40
CA ALA A 28 -1.13 1.12 1.12
C ALA A 28 0.35 1.00 0.80
N VAL A 29 0.91 1.91 0.00
CA VAL A 29 2.34 1.88 -0.35
C VAL A 29 3.19 2.07 0.91
N VAL A 30 2.83 3.01 1.78
CA VAL A 30 3.56 3.26 3.03
C VAL A 30 3.50 2.03 3.94
N ILE A 31 2.32 1.42 4.07
CA ILE A 31 2.15 0.23 4.92
C ILE A 31 2.94 -0.94 4.36
N ILE A 32 2.89 -1.18 3.06
CA ILE A 32 3.63 -2.27 2.42
C ILE A 32 5.12 -2.08 2.64
N SER A 33 5.62 -0.88 2.47
CA SER A 33 7.03 -0.56 2.68
C SER A 33 7.44 -0.81 4.12
N ALA A 34 6.65 -0.35 5.08
CA ALA A 34 6.91 -0.53 6.51
C ALA A 34 6.89 -2.01 6.90
N VAL A 35 5.90 -2.76 6.42
CA VAL A 35 5.77 -4.18 6.74
C VAL A 35 6.92 -4.97 6.11
N THR A 36 7.33 -4.61 4.90
CA THR A 36 8.46 -5.27 4.24
C THR A 36 9.75 -5.05 5.04
N THR A 37 10.01 -3.83 5.48
CA THR A 37 11.18 -3.51 6.31
C THR A 37 11.14 -4.26 7.63
N LEU A 38 9.97 -4.26 8.29
CA LEU A 38 9.79 -4.97 9.56
C LEU A 38 10.02 -6.47 9.36
N GLY A 39 9.47 -7.05 8.30
CA GLY A 39 9.65 -8.47 8.00
C GLY A 39 11.10 -8.84 7.78
N THR A 40 11.85 -8.01 7.07
CA THR A 40 13.28 -8.24 6.84
C THR A 40 14.06 -8.20 8.15
N ARG A 41 13.80 -7.22 8.99
CA ARG A 41 14.48 -7.10 10.28
C ARG A 41 14.13 -8.24 11.23
N LEU A 42 12.87 -8.63 11.22
CA LEU A 42 12.39 -9.73 12.05
C LEU A 42 13.03 -11.05 11.62
N SER A 43 13.10 -11.29 10.31
CA SER A 43 13.76 -12.47 9.75
C SER A 43 15.24 -12.51 10.15
N ALA A 44 15.93 -11.38 10.08
CA ALA A 44 17.34 -11.28 10.49
C ALA A 44 17.51 -11.62 11.97
N LYS A 45 16.59 -11.14 12.83
CA LYS A 45 16.63 -11.43 14.26
C LYS A 45 16.42 -12.92 14.54
N PHE A 46 15.46 -13.53 13.86
CA PHE A 46 15.21 -14.96 14.03
C PHE A 46 16.39 -15.80 13.55
N ASN A 47 17.01 -15.40 12.45
CA ASN A 47 18.21 -16.08 11.96
C ASN A 47 19.37 -15.96 12.94
N ALA A 48 19.53 -14.80 13.56
CA ALA A 48 20.58 -14.60 14.57
C ALA A 48 20.33 -15.48 15.79
N ILE A 49 19.09 -15.59 16.23
CA ILE A 49 18.72 -16.45 17.36
C ILE A 49 18.96 -17.91 17.01
N SER A 50 18.55 -18.33 15.84
CA SER A 50 18.73 -19.69 15.37
C SER A 50 20.23 -20.06 15.31
N ALA A 51 21.04 -19.14 14.82
CA ALA A 51 22.49 -19.34 14.74
C ALA A 51 23.13 -19.52 16.13
N ASN A 52 22.60 -18.79 17.12
CA ASN A 52 23.09 -18.89 18.50
C ASN A 52 22.65 -20.18 19.19
N LEU A 53 21.57 -20.78 18.73
CA LEU A 53 21.05 -22.01 19.34
C LEU A 53 21.67 -23.29 18.77
N SER A 54 22.29 -23.20 17.61
CA SER A 54 22.89 -24.40 16.96
C SER A 54 24.35 -24.65 17.38
#